data_61896e30a32a47637078f1a2e5d76e8e
#
_entry.id   61896e30a32a47637078f1a2e5d76e8e
#
_cell.length_a   1.000
_cell.length_b   1.000
_cell.length_c   1.000
_cell.angle_alpha   90.00
_cell.angle_beta   90.00
_cell.angle_gamma   90.00
#
_symmetry.space_group_name_H-M   'P 1'
#
loop_
_entity.id
_entity.type
_entity.pdbx_description
1 polymer ?
#
loop_
_entity_poly.entity_id
_entity_poly.type
_entity_poly.pdbx_seq_one_letter_code
_entity_poly.pdbx_strand_id
1 'polypeptide(L)'
;KSISHCRKSNAVDFLTGNFGIYYEVNFLSKNYMDDILVVDEELVDINYGSNGSSNGKKGRHSAGSHTAKGEKKSKKKLAIIISSAAAAVVALGVAGFCVFGGNLFNKVEEAMAGEFKFPDGTTVSGISISGKTDDEAKKLLEKNEESFVKPLSISVDVNGIISKVTEKNFKYTYDIESVLNEIKTKATDPSAETASTSGSTYTVTATVIPESVEEAAKKVAKKNYKGAENAYVSKFHPFAKKRFEYTEETQGQKVNETDLTNQFKGVFASGASEYRIIADVEKTDAKITVDDLKKNIVLLSTYETVSTNTANGTENMRVSLKACNGSVIEPGATWSFNKCTGNSNLESLGYKPAGVISNGKSDIGIGGGICQSSSTIYNAAVRANMKVEERYCHKWASSYVPTGLDATIDYGNLDLKLSNPTDYQMFLECKVVDGTLYVSFWGWKSDSYDLIMTRNKLTDRGGSSYTVKAWRVYYKDGKEVDSESLGSSTYDSENGYVFIDAANDPRAKYGDDVNVPDETAPTDDDDNSSSSSSSSQSSYSEPSHSSSSSSSSKGDEH
;
A
#
# COMPACT_ATOMS: atom_id res chain seq x y z
N LYS A 1 -16.15 47.43 -9.78
CA LYS A 1 -15.05 47.80 -10.69
C LYS A 1 -14.58 46.50 -11.34
N SER A 2 -15.03 46.32 -12.58
CA SER A 2 -14.69 45.25 -13.49
C SER A 2 -13.25 45.36 -13.96
N ILE A 3 -12.53 44.27 -14.00
CA ILE A 3 -11.27 44.15 -14.74
C ILE A 3 -11.49 43.06 -15.79
N SER A 4 -11.43 43.53 -17.04
CA SER A 4 -11.53 42.78 -18.27
C SER A 4 -10.30 41.89 -18.46
N HIS A 5 -10.50 40.61 -18.77
CA HIS A 5 -9.45 39.70 -19.22
C HIS A 5 -9.26 39.84 -20.74
N CYS A 6 -8.08 40.28 -21.11
CA CYS A 6 -7.62 40.25 -22.50
C CYS A 6 -7.00 38.87 -22.80
N ARG A 7 -7.67 38.07 -23.62
CA ARG A 7 -7.12 36.83 -24.20
C ARG A 7 -6.28 37.21 -25.44
N LYS A 8 -5.00 36.85 -25.43
CA LYS A 8 -4.18 36.80 -26.66
C LYS A 8 -4.15 35.34 -27.14
N SER A 9 -4.77 35.10 -28.27
CA SER A 9 -4.64 33.84 -29.02
C SER A 9 -3.47 34.02 -30.02
N ASN A 10 -2.48 33.13 -29.95
CA ASN A 10 -1.51 32.95 -31.01
C ASN A 10 -1.91 31.73 -31.82
N ALA A 11 -2.55 31.96 -32.96
CA ALA A 11 -2.76 30.95 -33.99
C ALA A 11 -1.60 31.01 -34.96
N VAL A 12 -0.99 29.89 -35.28
CA VAL A 12 -0.05 29.75 -36.39
C VAL A 12 -0.74 28.90 -37.44
N ASP A 13 -1.13 29.57 -38.56
CA ASP A 13 -1.73 28.90 -39.70
C ASP A 13 -0.67 28.18 -40.53
N PHE A 14 -0.82 26.87 -40.65
CA PHE A 14 -0.17 26.08 -41.70
C PHE A 14 -1.22 25.71 -42.76
N LEU A 15 -1.17 26.35 -43.90
CA LEU A 15 -1.94 26.00 -45.09
C LEU A 15 -1.26 24.85 -45.83
N THR A 16 -1.86 23.66 -45.79
CA THR A 16 -1.64 22.63 -46.81
C THR A 16 -2.97 22.39 -47.50
N GLY A 17 -2.93 22.44 -48.83
CA GLY A 17 -4.08 22.44 -49.70
C GLY A 17 -4.98 21.21 -49.59
N ASN A 18 -6.28 21.48 -49.67
CA ASN A 18 -7.38 20.61 -50.06
C ASN A 18 -7.59 19.32 -49.25
N PHE A 19 -7.79 19.42 -47.97
CA PHE A 19 -8.76 18.60 -47.19
C PHE A 19 -8.72 19.12 -45.75
N GLY A 20 -9.79 19.83 -45.35
CA GLY A 20 -9.87 20.44 -44.03
C GLY A 20 -10.06 19.40 -42.96
N ILE A 21 -9.04 19.15 -42.17
CA ILE A 21 -9.11 18.52 -40.86
C ILE A 21 -8.57 19.55 -39.87
N TYR A 22 -9.45 20.05 -39.01
CA TYR A 22 -9.06 20.99 -37.96
C TYR A 22 -8.65 20.20 -36.73
N TYR A 23 -7.42 20.39 -36.26
CA TYR A 23 -6.99 19.97 -34.93
C TYR A 23 -6.86 21.23 -34.06
N GLU A 24 -7.65 21.27 -33.00
CA GLU A 24 -7.49 22.28 -31.95
C GLU A 24 -6.42 21.81 -30.97
N VAL A 25 -5.25 22.44 -30.97
CA VAL A 25 -4.19 22.17 -29.99
C VAL A 25 -4.24 23.27 -28.92
N ASN A 26 -4.77 22.95 -27.76
CA ASN A 26 -4.74 23.82 -26.59
C ASN A 26 -3.40 23.71 -25.88
N PHE A 27 -2.56 24.73 -25.98
CA PHE A 27 -1.39 24.89 -25.12
C PHE A 27 -1.82 25.42 -23.75
N LEU A 28 -1.84 24.58 -22.75
CA LEU A 28 -1.87 24.98 -21.34
C LEU A 28 -0.43 25.20 -20.85
N SER A 29 -0.23 26.38 -20.27
CA SER A 29 1.05 26.86 -19.74
C SER A 29 1.59 25.94 -18.64
N LYS A 30 2.93 25.83 -18.61
CA LYS A 30 3.79 25.22 -17.59
C LYS A 30 3.27 25.37 -16.18
N ASN A 31 2.93 24.27 -15.58
CA ASN A 31 3.25 23.81 -14.23
C ASN A 31 2.38 22.57 -13.95
N TYR A 32 2.95 21.44 -14.14
CA TYR A 32 2.64 20.09 -13.65
C TYR A 32 3.07 19.08 -14.71
N MET A 33 4.28 18.65 -14.57
CA MET A 33 4.76 17.41 -15.20
C MET A 33 4.94 16.44 -14.06
N ASP A 34 4.02 15.50 -13.99
CA ASP A 34 4.22 14.14 -13.50
C ASP A 34 2.87 13.42 -13.66
N ASP A 35 2.72 12.76 -14.80
CA ASP A 35 1.91 11.57 -14.90
C ASP A 35 2.20 10.90 -16.26
N ILE A 36 2.70 9.70 -16.15
CA ILE A 36 3.01 8.81 -17.27
C ILE A 36 1.71 8.44 -17.96
N LEU A 37 1.58 8.85 -19.22
CA LEU A 37 0.49 8.42 -20.10
C LEU A 37 0.81 7.01 -20.61
N VAL A 38 0.16 6.01 -20.04
CA VAL A 38 0.01 4.69 -20.65
C VAL A 38 -1.15 4.80 -21.63
N VAL A 39 -0.87 4.73 -22.91
CA VAL A 39 -1.89 4.67 -23.96
C VAL A 39 -2.22 3.20 -24.19
N ASP A 40 -3.37 2.75 -23.68
CA ASP A 40 -3.99 1.49 -24.10
C ASP A 40 -4.71 1.74 -25.43
N GLU A 41 -4.27 1.02 -26.47
CA GLU A 41 -4.97 0.96 -27.76
C GLU A 41 -6.21 0.06 -27.63
N GLU A 42 -7.39 0.66 -27.40
CA GLU A 42 -8.67 -0.01 -27.66
C GLU A 42 -9.05 0.15 -29.12
N LEU A 43 -9.12 -0.98 -29.83
CA LEU A 43 -9.66 -1.10 -31.16
C LEU A 43 -11.18 -0.93 -31.11
N VAL A 44 -11.69 0.16 -31.70
CA VAL A 44 -13.13 0.35 -31.93
C VAL A 44 -13.51 -0.37 -33.24
N ASP A 45 -14.25 -1.46 -33.11
CA ASP A 45 -14.92 -2.13 -34.23
C ASP A 45 -16.14 -1.31 -34.69
N ILE A 46 -16.04 -0.71 -35.86
CA ILE A 46 -17.18 -0.06 -36.52
C ILE A 46 -17.92 -1.11 -37.36
N ASN A 47 -19.06 -1.57 -36.87
CA ASN A 47 -19.93 -2.49 -37.57
C ASN A 47 -20.96 -1.69 -38.41
N TYR A 48 -20.86 -1.79 -39.74
CA TYR A 48 -21.90 -1.32 -40.67
C TYR A 48 -23.03 -2.32 -40.71
N GLY A 49 -24.19 -1.94 -40.19
CA GLY A 49 -25.41 -2.71 -40.30
C GLY A 49 -26.05 -2.53 -41.67
N SER A 50 -26.36 -3.64 -42.33
CA SER A 50 -27.36 -3.70 -43.38
C SER A 50 -28.54 -4.53 -42.89
N ASN A 51 -29.76 -3.93 -43.02
CA ASN A 51 -31.05 -4.49 -42.72
C ASN A 51 -31.36 -5.76 -43.53
N GLY A 52 -31.97 -6.74 -42.89
CA GLY A 52 -32.61 -7.86 -43.56
C GLY A 52 -33.39 -8.75 -42.60
N SER A 53 -34.71 -8.57 -42.60
CA SER A 53 -35.77 -9.28 -41.88
C SER A 53 -35.77 -10.82 -42.11
N SER A 54 -36.01 -11.63 -41.10
CA SER A 54 -37.19 -12.49 -40.91
C SER A 54 -36.94 -13.71 -39.99
N ASN A 55 -37.85 -13.83 -39.04
CA ASN A 55 -38.51 -15.04 -38.48
C ASN A 55 -37.81 -16.41 -38.36
N GLY A 56 -37.86 -16.95 -37.13
CA GLY A 56 -38.19 -18.38 -37.03
C GLY A 56 -37.56 -19.20 -35.92
N LYS A 57 -38.26 -19.31 -34.80
CA LYS A 57 -38.48 -20.52 -33.94
C LYS A 57 -37.34 -21.48 -33.54
N LYS A 58 -37.20 -21.58 -32.22
CA LYS A 58 -37.15 -22.80 -31.36
C LYS A 58 -36.21 -23.96 -31.70
N GLY A 59 -35.43 -24.38 -30.69
CA GLY A 59 -34.95 -25.78 -30.58
C GLY A 59 -33.91 -25.96 -29.46
N ARG A 60 -34.29 -26.74 -28.50
CA ARG A 60 -33.60 -27.26 -27.30
C ARG A 60 -32.51 -28.31 -27.62
N HIS A 61 -31.72 -28.59 -26.60
CA HIS A 61 -30.92 -29.80 -26.25
C HIS A 61 -29.43 -29.73 -26.66
N SER A 62 -28.56 -29.83 -25.70
CA SER A 62 -28.07 -30.84 -24.80
C SER A 62 -26.69 -31.38 -25.23
N ALA A 63 -25.77 -31.29 -24.27
CA ALA A 63 -24.71 -32.21 -23.90
C ALA A 63 -23.68 -32.72 -24.94
N GLY A 64 -22.43 -32.72 -24.53
CA GLY A 64 -21.43 -33.62 -25.05
C GLY A 64 -19.98 -33.10 -24.89
N SER A 65 -19.31 -33.62 -23.91
CA SER A 65 -17.85 -33.57 -23.71
C SER A 65 -17.10 -34.11 -24.94
N HIS A 66 -15.91 -33.58 -25.22
CA HIS A 66 -14.68 -34.39 -25.37
C HIS A 66 -13.44 -33.53 -25.58
N THR A 67 -12.42 -33.94 -24.89
CA THR A 67 -11.02 -33.59 -24.96
C THR A 67 -10.39 -33.81 -26.35
N ALA A 68 -9.47 -32.93 -26.77
CA ALA A 68 -8.22 -33.36 -27.44
C ALA A 68 -7.19 -32.22 -27.59
N LYS A 69 -5.98 -32.63 -27.38
CA LYS A 69 -4.65 -32.05 -27.49
C LYS A 69 -4.36 -31.25 -28.77
N GLY A 70 -3.58 -30.19 -28.56
CA GLY A 70 -2.27 -30.01 -29.23
C GLY A 70 -2.25 -29.34 -30.60
N GLU A 71 -1.68 -28.18 -30.69
CA GLU A 71 -0.50 -27.94 -31.55
C GLU A 71 -0.14 -26.46 -31.63
N LYS A 72 1.10 -26.16 -31.41
CA LYS A 72 1.73 -24.86 -31.64
C LYS A 72 1.72 -24.54 -33.12
N LYS A 73 1.11 -23.44 -33.56
CA LYS A 73 1.37 -22.82 -34.86
C LYS A 73 1.84 -21.38 -34.68
N SER A 74 3.08 -21.18 -35.11
CA SER A 74 3.77 -19.92 -35.35
C SER A 74 2.93 -18.97 -36.20
N LYS A 75 2.59 -17.78 -35.69
CA LYS A 75 1.95 -16.72 -36.48
C LYS A 75 3.05 -15.83 -37.09
N LYS A 76 3.31 -16.00 -38.38
CA LYS A 76 4.01 -15.00 -39.21
C LYS A 76 3.11 -13.78 -39.35
N LYS A 77 3.60 -12.62 -38.96
CA LYS A 77 2.95 -11.34 -39.22
C LYS A 77 3.00 -11.02 -40.71
N LEU A 78 1.87 -10.97 -41.37
CA LEU A 78 1.72 -10.48 -42.73
C LEU A 78 1.43 -8.98 -42.64
N ALA A 79 2.36 -8.13 -43.04
CA ALA A 79 2.15 -6.71 -43.20
C ALA A 79 1.44 -6.46 -44.54
N ILE A 80 0.21 -5.97 -44.49
CA ILE A 80 -0.50 -5.52 -45.69
C ILE A 80 -0.17 -4.05 -45.91
N ILE A 81 0.64 -3.78 -46.95
CA ILE A 81 0.88 -2.43 -47.46
C ILE A 81 -0.21 -2.18 -48.53
N ILE A 82 -1.15 -1.30 -48.27
CA ILE A 82 -2.04 -0.78 -49.30
C ILE A 82 -1.31 0.37 -49.98
N SER A 83 -0.82 0.10 -51.17
CA SER A 83 -0.21 1.10 -52.04
C SER A 83 -1.30 1.86 -52.82
N SER A 84 -1.43 3.14 -52.61
CA SER A 84 -2.12 4.07 -53.52
C SER A 84 -1.23 4.27 -54.76
N ALA A 85 -1.29 3.32 -55.67
CA ALA A 85 -0.50 3.34 -56.92
C ALA A 85 -1.36 3.78 -58.10
N ALA A 86 -1.69 5.07 -58.16
CA ALA A 86 -2.20 5.64 -59.44
C ALA A 86 -1.75 7.08 -59.73
N ALA A 87 -1.01 7.77 -58.83
CA ALA A 87 -0.51 9.12 -59.09
C ALA A 87 1.04 9.22 -59.21
N ALA A 88 1.75 8.11 -59.03
CA ALA A 88 3.22 8.11 -58.99
C ALA A 88 3.90 7.68 -60.29
N VAL A 89 3.17 7.25 -61.32
CA VAL A 89 3.76 6.70 -62.55
C VAL A 89 4.23 7.75 -63.56
N VAL A 90 3.70 8.97 -63.49
CA VAL A 90 4.11 10.06 -64.44
C VAL A 90 5.24 10.95 -63.88
N ALA A 91 5.39 11.02 -62.57
CA ALA A 91 6.48 11.81 -61.95
C ALA A 91 7.80 11.00 -61.83
N LEU A 92 7.78 9.69 -61.94
CA LEU A 92 8.95 8.82 -61.84
C LEU A 92 9.70 8.63 -63.14
N GLY A 93 9.15 9.06 -64.28
CA GLY A 93 9.80 8.95 -65.60
C GLY A 93 10.90 9.98 -65.85
N VAL A 94 10.81 11.18 -65.20
CA VAL A 94 11.78 12.25 -65.42
C VAL A 94 12.79 12.37 -64.28
N ALA A 95 12.37 12.03 -63.04
CA ALA A 95 13.30 11.98 -61.91
C ALA A 95 14.19 10.74 -61.91
N GLY A 96 13.74 9.63 -62.53
CA GLY A 96 14.53 8.39 -62.64
C GLY A 96 15.77 8.48 -63.51
N PHE A 97 15.76 9.41 -64.50
CA PHE A 97 16.90 9.56 -65.38
C PHE A 97 18.02 10.43 -64.80
N CYS A 98 17.73 11.32 -63.86
CA CYS A 98 18.74 12.15 -63.18
C CYS A 98 19.34 11.47 -61.94
N VAL A 99 18.59 10.58 -61.27
CA VAL A 99 19.05 9.90 -60.03
C VAL A 99 19.72 8.55 -60.33
N PHE A 100 19.21 7.81 -61.31
CA PHE A 100 19.83 6.52 -61.71
C PHE A 100 21.05 6.66 -62.58
N GLY A 101 21.16 7.71 -63.41
CA GLY A 101 22.36 7.96 -64.20
C GLY A 101 23.57 8.35 -63.35
N GLY A 102 23.35 9.22 -62.33
CA GLY A 102 24.42 9.65 -61.43
C GLY A 102 24.92 8.58 -60.49
N ASN A 103 24.02 7.75 -59.97
CA ASN A 103 24.41 6.65 -59.06
C ASN A 103 25.05 5.47 -59.81
N LEU A 104 24.78 5.29 -61.09
CA LEU A 104 25.44 4.22 -61.85
C LEU A 104 26.87 4.59 -62.21
N PHE A 105 27.13 5.89 -62.53
CA PHE A 105 28.50 6.40 -62.77
C PHE A 105 29.33 6.38 -61.48
N ASN A 106 28.79 6.82 -60.35
CA ASN A 106 29.50 6.72 -59.06
C ASN A 106 29.78 5.26 -58.63
N LYS A 107 28.85 4.32 -58.87
CA LYS A 107 29.08 2.91 -58.57
C LYS A 107 30.10 2.24 -59.53
N VAL A 108 30.24 2.77 -60.74
CA VAL A 108 31.28 2.26 -61.68
C VAL A 108 32.64 2.86 -61.35
N GLU A 109 32.72 4.10 -60.86
CA GLU A 109 33.94 4.69 -60.35
C GLU A 109 34.39 4.06 -59.02
N GLU A 110 33.46 3.77 -58.09
CA GLU A 110 33.75 2.99 -56.87
C GLU A 110 34.18 1.56 -57.16
N ALA A 111 33.68 0.92 -58.25
CA ALA A 111 34.07 -0.44 -58.65
C ALA A 111 35.40 -0.51 -59.37
N MET A 112 35.93 0.63 -59.88
CA MET A 112 37.25 0.73 -60.50
C MET A 112 38.33 1.28 -59.56
N ALA A 113 37.99 2.00 -58.49
CA ALA A 113 38.89 2.30 -57.39
C ALA A 113 38.93 1.10 -56.48
N GLY A 114 40.07 0.41 -56.39
CA GLY A 114 40.25 -0.71 -55.46
C GLY A 114 39.74 -0.30 -54.05
N GLU A 115 39.09 -1.25 -53.32
CA GLU A 115 38.56 -1.02 -51.99
C GLU A 115 39.59 -0.32 -51.08
N PHE A 116 39.23 0.84 -50.52
CA PHE A 116 40.11 1.59 -49.63
C PHE A 116 40.57 0.73 -48.48
N LYS A 117 41.86 0.73 -48.18
CA LYS A 117 42.46 0.10 -47.03
C LYS A 117 43.28 1.09 -46.23
N PHE A 118 43.16 1.02 -44.90
CA PHE A 118 43.94 1.89 -44.03
C PHE A 118 45.44 1.69 -44.19
N PRO A 119 46.28 2.75 -44.20
CA PRO A 119 47.72 2.69 -44.40
C PRO A 119 48.42 1.79 -43.36
N ASP A 120 49.58 1.24 -43.80
CA ASP A 120 50.37 0.38 -42.93
C ASP A 120 50.89 1.10 -41.69
N GLY A 121 50.83 0.38 -40.53
CA GLY A 121 51.25 0.94 -39.26
C GLY A 121 50.20 1.86 -38.57
N THR A 122 49.00 2.04 -39.16
CA THR A 122 47.93 2.85 -38.54
C THR A 122 47.34 2.14 -37.35
N THR A 123 47.26 2.86 -36.23
CA THR A 123 46.64 2.39 -34.98
C THR A 123 45.60 3.39 -34.47
N VAL A 124 44.53 2.87 -33.87
CA VAL A 124 43.50 3.64 -33.20
C VAL A 124 43.35 3.15 -31.75
N SER A 125 43.63 4.02 -30.80
CA SER A 125 43.66 3.69 -29.34
C SER A 125 44.48 2.44 -29.03
N GLY A 126 45.63 2.24 -29.76
CA GLY A 126 46.51 1.10 -29.60
C GLY A 126 46.08 -0.17 -30.39
N ILE A 127 44.94 -0.12 -31.08
CA ILE A 127 44.43 -1.21 -31.91
C ILE A 127 44.88 -1.00 -33.37
N SER A 128 45.60 -1.97 -33.96
CA SER A 128 46.04 -1.88 -35.37
C SER A 128 44.86 -2.08 -36.32
N ILE A 129 44.68 -1.10 -37.22
CA ILE A 129 43.73 -1.17 -38.33
C ILE A 129 44.45 -1.22 -39.69
N SER A 130 45.78 -1.39 -39.68
CA SER A 130 46.63 -1.49 -40.85
C SER A 130 46.11 -2.53 -41.86
N GLY A 131 45.97 -2.12 -43.12
CA GLY A 131 45.51 -2.97 -44.23
C GLY A 131 44.04 -3.42 -44.16
N LYS A 132 43.27 -2.97 -43.18
CA LYS A 132 41.84 -3.28 -43.04
C LYS A 132 40.99 -2.36 -43.92
N THR A 133 39.85 -2.89 -44.36
CA THR A 133 38.83 -2.08 -44.99
C THR A 133 38.10 -1.24 -43.91
N ASP A 134 37.27 -0.27 -44.33
CA ASP A 134 36.51 0.59 -43.46
C ASP A 134 35.58 -0.22 -42.51
N ASP A 135 34.84 -1.15 -43.11
CA ASP A 135 33.92 -2.03 -42.35
C ASP A 135 34.64 -2.95 -41.37
N GLU A 136 35.80 -3.47 -41.74
CA GLU A 136 36.62 -4.34 -40.90
C GLU A 136 37.21 -3.56 -39.71
N ALA A 137 37.69 -2.32 -39.96
CA ALA A 137 38.24 -1.46 -38.95
C ALA A 137 37.14 -1.02 -37.97
N LYS A 138 35.97 -0.59 -38.49
CA LYS A 138 34.81 -0.20 -37.69
C LYS A 138 34.37 -1.34 -36.77
N LYS A 139 34.12 -2.53 -37.29
CA LYS A 139 33.73 -3.72 -36.49
C LYS A 139 34.78 -4.09 -35.44
N LEU A 140 36.06 -3.93 -35.75
CA LEU A 140 37.14 -4.22 -34.82
C LEU A 140 37.16 -3.23 -33.65
N LEU A 141 36.95 -1.93 -33.92
CA LEU A 141 36.91 -0.89 -32.91
C LEU A 141 35.65 -1.00 -32.06
N GLU A 142 34.47 -1.22 -32.67
CA GLU A 142 33.19 -1.43 -31.95
C GLU A 142 33.27 -2.62 -30.99
N LYS A 143 33.95 -3.70 -31.41
CA LYS A 143 34.17 -4.86 -30.52
C LYS A 143 35.04 -4.55 -29.30
N ASN A 144 35.82 -3.47 -29.32
CA ASN A 144 36.75 -3.08 -28.26
C ASN A 144 36.36 -1.79 -27.55
N GLU A 145 35.11 -1.32 -27.69
CA GLU A 145 34.59 -0.04 -27.13
C GLU A 145 34.85 0.12 -25.63
N GLU A 146 34.70 -0.97 -24.86
CA GLU A 146 34.95 -0.93 -23.41
C GLU A 146 36.39 -0.51 -23.05
N SER A 147 37.37 -0.81 -23.96
CA SER A 147 38.79 -0.45 -23.73
C SER A 147 39.07 1.04 -23.91
N PHE A 148 38.16 1.79 -24.53
CA PHE A 148 38.29 3.24 -24.75
C PHE A 148 37.80 4.05 -23.57
N VAL A 149 37.04 3.41 -22.66
CA VAL A 149 36.54 4.07 -21.44
C VAL A 149 37.64 4.08 -20.39
N LYS A 150 37.94 5.30 -19.86
CA LYS A 150 38.91 5.43 -18.78
C LYS A 150 38.30 4.88 -17.48
N PRO A 151 39.10 4.15 -16.67
CA PRO A 151 38.67 3.68 -15.36
C PRO A 151 38.20 4.86 -14.48
N LEU A 152 37.06 4.66 -13.81
CA LEU A 152 36.46 5.64 -12.93
C LEU A 152 36.00 4.98 -11.64
N SER A 153 36.30 5.60 -10.49
CA SER A 153 35.85 5.18 -9.16
C SER A 153 35.26 6.36 -8.41
N ILE A 154 33.94 6.39 -8.23
CA ILE A 154 33.23 7.40 -7.46
C ILE A 154 32.73 6.75 -6.17
N SER A 155 33.14 7.29 -5.02
CA SER A 155 32.62 6.93 -3.70
C SER A 155 31.54 7.94 -3.32
N VAL A 156 30.27 7.54 -3.33
CA VAL A 156 29.14 8.38 -2.89
C VAL A 156 28.83 8.07 -1.44
N ASP A 157 29.06 9.03 -0.58
CA ASP A 157 28.80 8.98 0.85
C ASP A 157 27.38 9.51 1.13
N VAL A 158 26.51 8.64 1.62
CA VAL A 158 25.14 8.96 2.02
C VAL A 158 25.02 8.71 3.53
N ASN A 159 25.18 9.75 4.32
CA ASN A 159 25.14 9.66 5.79
C ASN A 159 26.04 8.54 6.37
N GLY A 160 27.28 8.42 5.87
CA GLY A 160 28.24 7.41 6.30
C GLY A 160 28.13 6.06 5.57
N ILE A 161 27.12 5.87 4.72
CA ILE A 161 26.98 4.67 3.88
C ILE A 161 27.62 4.95 2.52
N ILE A 162 28.68 4.21 2.19
CA ILE A 162 29.42 4.40 0.94
C ILE A 162 28.82 3.53 -0.18
N SER A 163 28.35 4.19 -1.23
CA SER A 163 27.97 3.57 -2.49
C SER A 163 29.07 3.78 -3.53
N LYS A 164 29.62 2.70 -4.09
CA LYS A 164 30.62 2.76 -5.16
C LYS A 164 29.95 2.78 -6.52
N VAL A 165 30.38 3.72 -7.37
CA VAL A 165 29.96 3.90 -8.77
C VAL A 165 31.22 3.89 -9.63
N THR A 166 31.23 3.11 -10.70
CA THR A 166 32.37 2.97 -11.60
C THR A 166 31.95 3.33 -13.03
N GLU A 167 32.89 3.36 -13.96
CA GLU A 167 32.63 3.55 -15.39
C GLU A 167 31.51 2.63 -15.92
N LYS A 168 31.39 1.41 -15.38
CA LYS A 168 30.39 0.41 -15.80
C LYS A 168 28.94 0.78 -15.44
N ASN A 169 28.75 1.80 -14.61
CA ASN A 169 27.42 2.29 -14.24
C ASN A 169 26.86 3.29 -15.26
N PHE A 170 27.66 3.69 -16.27
CA PHE A 170 27.32 4.68 -17.27
C PHE A 170 27.32 4.08 -18.66
N LYS A 171 26.68 4.72 -19.62
CA LYS A 171 26.71 4.40 -21.04
C LYS A 171 27.52 5.46 -21.77
N TYR A 172 28.14 5.07 -22.86
CA TYR A 172 29.03 5.95 -23.62
C TYR A 172 28.66 5.92 -25.09
N THR A 173 28.97 7.01 -25.78
CA THR A 173 29.09 7.08 -27.24
C THR A 173 30.55 7.19 -27.63
N TYR A 174 30.90 6.72 -28.82
CA TYR A 174 32.26 6.66 -29.30
C TYR A 174 32.35 7.35 -30.67
N ASP A 175 33.38 8.17 -30.89
CA ASP A 175 33.60 8.90 -32.12
C ASP A 175 34.32 8.06 -33.21
N ILE A 176 34.13 6.74 -33.21
CA ILE A 176 34.80 5.78 -34.13
C ILE A 176 34.67 6.22 -35.59
N GLU A 177 33.44 6.53 -36.07
CA GLU A 177 33.22 6.92 -37.46
C GLU A 177 33.96 8.24 -37.82
N SER A 178 33.96 9.20 -36.90
CA SER A 178 34.66 10.47 -37.07
C SER A 178 36.17 10.24 -37.22
N VAL A 179 36.75 9.41 -36.36
CA VAL A 179 38.19 9.07 -36.41
C VAL A 179 38.54 8.32 -37.70
N LEU A 180 37.74 7.32 -38.09
CA LEU A 180 37.98 6.59 -39.34
C LEU A 180 37.88 7.50 -40.57
N ASN A 181 36.92 8.41 -40.61
CA ASN A 181 36.75 9.43 -41.68
C ASN A 181 37.92 10.42 -41.71
N GLU A 182 38.43 10.87 -40.56
CA GLU A 182 39.62 11.72 -40.48
C GLU A 182 40.83 11.01 -41.09
N ILE A 183 41.06 9.74 -40.78
CA ILE A 183 42.18 8.95 -41.31
C ILE A 183 42.02 8.79 -42.81
N LYS A 184 40.83 8.47 -43.33
CA LYS A 184 40.56 8.35 -44.77
C LYS A 184 40.85 9.65 -45.51
N THR A 185 40.34 10.75 -44.99
CA THR A 185 40.52 12.09 -45.60
C THR A 185 42.00 12.42 -45.71
N LYS A 186 42.78 12.19 -44.65
CA LYS A 186 44.24 12.43 -44.67
C LYS A 186 44.97 11.49 -45.60
N ALA A 187 44.54 10.21 -45.73
CA ALA A 187 45.18 9.22 -46.60
C ALA A 187 44.87 9.42 -48.08
N THR A 188 43.76 10.13 -48.43
CA THR A 188 43.32 10.36 -49.80
C THR A 188 43.54 11.80 -50.28
N ASP A 189 44.10 12.69 -49.46
CA ASP A 189 44.38 14.06 -49.82
C ASP A 189 45.57 14.13 -50.78
N PRO A 190 45.38 14.54 -52.06
CA PRO A 190 46.43 14.63 -53.01
C PRO A 190 47.40 15.80 -52.77
N SER A 191 47.05 16.75 -51.88
CA SER A 191 47.88 17.89 -51.55
C SER A 191 48.80 17.67 -50.35
N ALA A 192 48.64 16.55 -49.65
CA ALA A 192 49.53 16.14 -48.59
C ALA A 192 50.88 15.75 -49.20
N GLU A 193 51.88 16.61 -49.12
CA GLU A 193 53.27 16.30 -49.44
C GLU A 193 53.63 15.00 -48.69
N THR A 194 53.61 13.85 -49.38
CA THR A 194 54.09 12.53 -48.94
C THR A 194 54.14 12.36 -47.42
N ALA A 195 53.14 12.80 -46.73
CA ALA A 195 53.03 12.54 -45.30
C ALA A 195 52.73 11.06 -45.17
N SER A 196 53.77 10.30 -44.93
CA SER A 196 53.70 8.90 -44.53
C SER A 196 52.70 8.82 -43.39
N THR A 197 51.44 8.49 -43.70
CA THR A 197 50.41 8.12 -42.67
C THR A 197 50.77 6.75 -42.06
N SER A 198 51.82 6.13 -42.56
CA SER A 198 52.43 4.91 -42.01
C SER A 198 52.90 5.16 -40.60
N GLY A 199 52.40 4.37 -39.66
CA GLY A 199 52.72 4.47 -38.25
C GLY A 199 51.95 5.56 -37.44
N SER A 200 50.92 6.19 -38.02
CA SER A 200 50.11 7.21 -37.30
C SER A 200 49.21 6.61 -36.25
N THR A 201 49.16 7.27 -35.10
CA THR A 201 48.31 6.85 -33.97
C THR A 201 47.16 7.85 -33.77
N TYR A 202 45.94 7.33 -33.70
CA TYR A 202 44.72 8.07 -33.45
C TYR A 202 44.06 7.58 -32.16
N THR A 203 43.14 8.35 -31.61
CA THR A 203 42.47 7.99 -30.36
C THR A 203 40.98 8.15 -30.52
N VAL A 204 40.22 7.11 -30.14
CA VAL A 204 38.76 7.19 -29.98
C VAL A 204 38.44 7.81 -28.64
N THR A 205 37.53 8.74 -28.63
CA THR A 205 37.00 9.37 -27.42
C THR A 205 35.68 8.73 -27.01
N ALA A 206 35.62 8.24 -25.79
CA ALA A 206 34.39 7.79 -25.17
C ALA A 206 33.74 8.98 -24.44
N THR A 207 32.52 9.34 -24.85
CA THR A 207 31.72 10.42 -24.23
C THR A 207 30.54 9.81 -23.49
N VAL A 208 30.39 10.15 -22.19
CA VAL A 208 29.27 9.66 -21.37
C VAL A 208 27.94 10.19 -21.89
N ILE A 209 26.94 9.30 -21.96
CA ILE A 209 25.57 9.67 -22.33
C ILE A 209 24.89 10.36 -21.12
N PRO A 210 24.41 11.60 -21.25
CA PRO A 210 23.84 12.37 -20.13
C PRO A 210 22.71 11.65 -19.40
N GLU A 211 21.82 10.97 -20.11
CA GLU A 211 20.71 10.21 -19.54
C GLU A 211 21.20 9.06 -18.65
N SER A 212 22.33 8.46 -18.99
CA SER A 212 22.91 7.40 -18.16
C SER A 212 23.49 7.92 -16.84
N VAL A 213 23.90 9.18 -16.81
CA VAL A 213 24.34 9.85 -15.58
C VAL A 213 23.16 10.04 -14.62
N GLU A 214 22.03 10.44 -15.17
CA GLU A 214 20.77 10.59 -14.40
C GLU A 214 20.29 9.22 -13.89
N GLU A 215 20.33 8.19 -14.74
CA GLU A 215 20.00 6.81 -14.32
C GLU A 215 20.91 6.30 -13.18
N ALA A 216 22.19 6.60 -13.23
CA ALA A 216 23.14 6.21 -12.20
C ALA A 216 22.86 6.93 -10.87
N ALA A 217 22.59 8.23 -10.90
CA ALA A 217 22.20 9.02 -9.72
C ALA A 217 20.91 8.47 -9.11
N LYS A 218 19.89 8.21 -9.94
CA LYS A 218 18.61 7.62 -9.50
C LYS A 218 18.79 6.24 -8.86
N LYS A 219 19.68 5.40 -9.39
CA LYS A 219 19.98 4.09 -8.79
C LYS A 219 20.61 4.22 -7.41
N VAL A 220 21.55 5.15 -7.23
CA VAL A 220 22.18 5.43 -5.93
C VAL A 220 21.13 5.99 -4.96
N ALA A 221 20.31 6.95 -5.38
CA ALA A 221 19.26 7.55 -4.56
C ALA A 221 18.25 6.48 -4.11
N LYS A 222 17.75 5.66 -5.03
CA LYS A 222 16.81 4.58 -4.72
C LYS A 222 17.39 3.55 -3.75
N LYS A 223 18.67 3.19 -3.89
CA LYS A 223 19.34 2.25 -2.99
C LYS A 223 19.44 2.77 -1.56
N ASN A 224 19.58 4.09 -1.39
CA ASN A 224 19.78 4.76 -0.10
C ASN A 224 18.50 5.44 0.41
N TYR A 225 17.37 5.26 -0.27
CA TYR A 225 16.07 5.73 0.19
C TYR A 225 15.64 4.97 1.45
N LYS A 226 15.23 5.69 2.48
CA LYS A 226 14.57 5.16 3.67
C LYS A 226 13.27 5.94 3.87
N GLY A 227 12.14 5.25 3.86
CA GLY A 227 10.85 5.86 4.17
C GLY A 227 10.79 6.31 5.64
N ALA A 228 10.03 7.36 5.92
CA ALA A 228 9.65 7.68 7.29
C ALA A 228 8.67 6.63 7.81
N GLU A 229 8.77 6.27 9.07
CA GLU A 229 7.86 5.36 9.74
C GLU A 229 7.07 6.13 10.80
N ASN A 230 5.75 5.92 10.84
CA ASN A 230 4.88 6.56 11.81
C ASN A 230 5.05 5.93 13.20
N ALA A 231 4.85 6.72 14.25
CA ALA A 231 4.62 6.21 15.58
C ALA A 231 3.35 5.35 15.62
N TYR A 232 3.32 4.37 16.51
CA TYR A 232 2.13 3.54 16.76
C TYR A 232 2.09 3.08 18.21
N VAL A 233 0.90 2.62 18.66
CA VAL A 233 0.76 2.02 19.98
C VAL A 233 1.28 0.59 19.93
N SER A 234 2.36 0.32 20.64
CA SER A 234 3.00 -1.00 20.69
C SER A 234 2.35 -1.95 21.70
N LYS A 235 1.80 -1.39 22.80
CA LYS A 235 1.04 -2.16 23.79
C LYS A 235 -0.12 -1.36 24.35
N PHE A 236 -1.20 -2.06 24.62
CA PHE A 236 -2.39 -1.57 25.28
C PHE A 236 -2.59 -2.29 26.62
N HIS A 237 -2.74 -1.53 27.69
CA HIS A 237 -2.97 -2.00 29.05
C HIS A 237 -4.36 -1.56 29.50
N PRO A 238 -5.41 -2.41 29.37
CA PRO A 238 -6.78 -2.06 29.74
C PRO A 238 -6.85 -1.64 31.22
N PHE A 239 -7.58 -0.57 31.48
CA PHE A 239 -7.84 0.02 32.80
C PHE A 239 -6.61 0.55 33.57
N ALA A 240 -5.40 0.44 33.04
CA ALA A 240 -4.22 1.00 33.67
C ALA A 240 -4.19 2.54 33.54
N LYS A 241 -3.57 3.25 34.53
CA LYS A 241 -3.32 4.70 34.42
C LYS A 241 -2.49 5.03 33.18
N LYS A 242 -1.43 4.25 32.92
CA LYS A 242 -0.63 4.32 31.70
C LYS A 242 -1.15 3.24 30.72
N ARG A 243 -2.20 3.59 29.97
CA ARG A 243 -2.86 2.63 29.06
C ARG A 243 -2.06 2.24 27.85
N PHE A 244 -1.20 3.12 27.37
CA PHE A 244 -0.53 2.95 26.08
C PHE A 244 0.98 3.05 26.20
N GLU A 245 1.68 2.08 25.60
CA GLU A 245 3.10 2.19 25.27
C GLU A 245 3.22 2.47 23.78
N TYR A 246 4.18 3.31 23.42
CA TYR A 246 4.35 3.77 22.05
C TYR A 246 5.69 3.32 21.48
N THR A 247 5.71 3.03 20.18
CA THR A 247 6.93 3.00 19.39
C THR A 247 7.07 4.35 18.72
N GLU A 248 8.25 4.95 18.86
CA GLU A 248 8.55 6.26 18.31
C GLU A 248 8.59 6.23 16.79
N GLU A 249 8.22 7.34 16.18
CA GLU A 249 8.37 7.57 14.76
C GLU A 249 9.83 7.62 14.35
N THR A 250 10.13 7.27 13.11
CA THR A 250 11.45 7.43 12.55
C THR A 250 11.43 8.34 11.32
N GLN A 251 12.39 9.26 11.25
CA GLN A 251 12.57 10.08 10.07
C GLN A 251 13.06 9.25 8.90
N GLY A 252 12.51 9.51 7.74
CA GLY A 252 13.01 8.99 6.47
C GLY A 252 14.16 9.84 5.93
N GLN A 253 14.80 9.33 4.89
CA GLN A 253 15.82 10.05 4.12
C GLN A 253 15.64 9.83 2.63
N LYS A 254 15.88 10.87 1.86
CA LYS A 254 15.87 10.88 0.40
C LYS A 254 17.09 11.61 -0.11
N VAL A 255 17.86 10.98 -0.96
CA VAL A 255 19.00 11.64 -1.63
C VAL A 255 18.46 12.60 -2.67
N ASN A 256 19.03 13.80 -2.74
CA ASN A 256 18.73 14.78 -3.77
C ASN A 256 19.31 14.30 -5.13
N GLU A 257 18.43 13.70 -5.94
CA GLU A 257 18.83 13.12 -7.25
C GLU A 257 19.39 14.17 -8.21
N THR A 258 18.84 15.39 -8.18
CA THR A 258 19.29 16.48 -9.06
C THR A 258 20.70 16.94 -8.70
N ASP A 259 20.95 17.14 -7.41
CA ASP A 259 22.27 17.51 -6.92
C ASP A 259 23.30 16.41 -7.23
N LEU A 260 22.97 15.15 -6.94
CA LEU A 260 23.85 14.01 -7.23
C LEU A 260 24.16 13.87 -8.72
N THR A 261 23.16 14.10 -9.59
CA THR A 261 23.34 14.12 -11.05
C THR A 261 24.32 15.21 -11.46
N ASN A 262 24.18 16.42 -10.92
CA ASN A 262 25.09 17.54 -11.22
C ASN A 262 26.51 17.25 -10.75
N GLN A 263 26.67 16.65 -9.57
CA GLN A 263 27.97 16.24 -9.07
C GLN A 263 28.61 15.17 -9.96
N PHE A 264 27.86 14.16 -10.46
CA PHE A 264 28.37 13.20 -11.43
C PHE A 264 28.80 13.87 -12.74
N LYS A 265 27.98 14.79 -13.29
CA LYS A 265 28.36 15.60 -14.47
C LYS A 265 29.68 16.35 -14.21
N GLY A 266 29.84 16.91 -13.02
CA GLY A 266 31.08 17.59 -12.60
C GLY A 266 32.32 16.64 -12.56
N VAL A 267 32.14 15.40 -12.15
CA VAL A 267 33.23 14.39 -12.17
C VAL A 267 33.70 14.13 -13.60
N PHE A 268 32.78 13.93 -14.55
CA PHE A 268 33.14 13.76 -15.97
C PHE A 268 33.82 15.00 -16.56
N ALA A 269 33.35 16.18 -16.21
CA ALA A 269 33.96 17.43 -16.66
C ALA A 269 35.39 17.64 -16.09
N SER A 270 35.66 17.15 -14.89
CA SER A 270 36.99 17.25 -14.26
C SER A 270 38.04 16.30 -14.84
N GLY A 271 37.61 15.23 -15.47
CA GLY A 271 38.49 14.16 -15.97
C GLY A 271 39.18 13.34 -14.87
N ALA A 272 38.74 13.44 -13.60
CA ALA A 272 39.32 12.69 -12.50
C ALA A 272 38.93 11.20 -12.56
N SER A 273 39.89 10.31 -12.26
CA SER A 273 39.66 8.87 -12.20
C SER A 273 39.12 8.38 -10.86
N GLU A 274 39.34 9.15 -9.81
CA GLU A 274 38.82 8.88 -8.46
C GLU A 274 38.15 10.12 -7.89
N TYR A 275 36.97 9.93 -7.28
CA TYR A 275 36.22 11.06 -6.69
C TYR A 275 35.41 10.60 -5.47
N ARG A 276 35.25 11.51 -4.50
CA ARG A 276 34.35 11.31 -3.35
C ARG A 276 33.28 12.39 -3.38
N ILE A 277 32.04 11.95 -3.40
CA ILE A 277 30.84 12.77 -3.31
C ILE A 277 30.22 12.59 -1.95
N ILE A 278 29.87 13.68 -1.27
CA ILE A 278 28.98 13.67 -0.12
C ILE A 278 27.61 14.04 -0.68
N ALA A 279 26.70 13.07 -0.66
CA ALA A 279 25.36 13.29 -1.20
C ALA A 279 24.55 14.21 -0.28
N ASP A 280 23.83 15.16 -0.89
CA ASP A 280 22.82 15.94 -0.21
C ASP A 280 21.62 15.06 0.11
N VAL A 281 21.19 15.04 1.39
CA VAL A 281 20.13 14.15 1.88
C VAL A 281 19.04 14.98 2.56
N GLU A 282 17.86 14.96 1.97
CA GLU A 282 16.65 15.51 2.55
C GLU A 282 16.07 14.54 3.59
N LYS A 283 15.67 15.07 4.74
CA LYS A 283 14.90 14.32 5.73
C LYS A 283 13.43 14.42 5.42
N THR A 284 12.71 13.32 5.60
CA THR A 284 11.25 13.29 5.51
C THR A 284 10.67 12.94 6.86
N ASP A 285 9.76 13.78 7.35
CA ASP A 285 9.13 13.54 8.65
C ASP A 285 8.04 12.47 8.54
N ALA A 286 7.84 11.76 9.63
CA ALA A 286 6.70 10.86 9.78
C ALA A 286 5.40 11.66 9.82
N LYS A 287 4.31 11.06 9.34
CA LYS A 287 2.98 11.69 9.33
C LYS A 287 2.31 11.68 10.69
N ILE A 288 2.70 10.75 11.56
CA ILE A 288 2.15 10.55 12.89
C ILE A 288 3.30 10.41 13.86
N THR A 289 3.32 11.27 14.87
CA THR A 289 4.29 11.27 15.97
C THR A 289 3.68 10.65 17.24
N VAL A 290 4.52 10.30 18.21
CA VAL A 290 4.04 9.89 19.54
C VAL A 290 3.20 10.97 20.20
N ASP A 291 3.53 12.24 19.99
CA ASP A 291 2.75 13.34 20.58
C ASP A 291 1.37 13.49 19.91
N ASP A 292 1.26 13.19 18.60
CA ASP A 292 -0.03 13.11 17.92
C ASP A 292 -0.89 11.97 18.49
N LEU A 293 -0.29 10.80 18.72
CA LEU A 293 -1.00 9.67 19.34
C LEU A 293 -1.50 10.02 20.74
N LYS A 294 -0.65 10.59 21.61
CA LYS A 294 -1.03 11.00 22.97
C LYS A 294 -2.15 12.04 22.99
N LYS A 295 -2.16 12.95 22.02
CA LYS A 295 -3.17 14.02 21.92
C LYS A 295 -4.50 13.54 21.37
N ASN A 296 -4.48 12.59 20.45
CA ASN A 296 -5.65 12.25 19.64
C ASN A 296 -6.27 10.89 19.98
N ILE A 297 -5.54 9.97 20.65
CA ILE A 297 -6.15 8.75 21.18
C ILE A 297 -6.91 9.11 22.45
N VAL A 298 -8.24 9.03 22.37
CA VAL A 298 -9.17 9.40 23.44
C VAL A 298 -10.17 8.27 23.67
N LEU A 299 -10.88 8.34 24.78
CA LEU A 299 -12.07 7.53 25.01
C LEU A 299 -13.16 7.96 24.03
N LEU A 300 -13.52 7.07 23.10
CA LEU A 300 -14.54 7.34 22.08
C LEU A 300 -15.94 7.07 22.59
N SER A 301 -16.11 6.01 23.36
CA SER A 301 -17.42 5.60 23.90
C SER A 301 -17.26 4.68 25.09
N THR A 302 -18.23 4.73 26.00
CA THR A 302 -18.46 3.72 27.04
C THR A 302 -19.93 3.34 27.04
N TYR A 303 -20.19 2.06 27.22
CA TYR A 303 -21.54 1.53 27.38
C TYR A 303 -21.57 0.49 28.50
N GLU A 304 -22.59 0.56 29.34
CA GLU A 304 -22.73 -0.31 30.50
C GLU A 304 -24.11 -0.98 30.55
N THR A 305 -24.17 -2.24 30.99
CA THR A 305 -25.43 -2.95 31.24
C THR A 305 -25.35 -3.74 32.54
N VAL A 306 -26.44 -3.75 33.29
CA VAL A 306 -26.50 -4.52 34.55
C VAL A 306 -27.04 -5.91 34.28
N SER A 307 -26.33 -6.94 34.75
CA SER A 307 -26.80 -8.32 34.68
C SER A 307 -27.93 -8.55 35.67
N THR A 308 -29.05 -9.04 35.19
CA THR A 308 -30.14 -9.59 35.99
C THR A 308 -30.18 -11.13 35.93
N ASN A 309 -29.12 -11.74 35.39
CA ASN A 309 -29.02 -13.17 35.17
C ASN A 309 -28.65 -13.92 36.49
N THR A 310 -28.66 -15.25 36.45
CA THR A 310 -28.12 -16.06 37.53
C THR A 310 -26.63 -15.83 37.74
N ALA A 311 -26.08 -16.25 38.85
CA ALA A 311 -24.64 -16.16 39.13
C ALA A 311 -23.81 -16.82 38.01
N ASN A 312 -24.23 -17.97 37.49
CA ASN A 312 -23.58 -18.65 36.37
C ASN A 312 -23.66 -17.83 35.08
N GLY A 313 -24.82 -17.24 34.78
CA GLY A 313 -24.97 -16.36 33.59
C GLY A 313 -24.09 -15.11 33.67
N THR A 314 -24.01 -14.48 34.85
CA THR A 314 -23.11 -13.34 35.08
C THR A 314 -21.63 -13.77 34.99
N GLU A 315 -21.28 -14.97 35.48
CA GLU A 315 -19.93 -15.48 35.30
C GLU A 315 -19.59 -15.75 33.84
N ASN A 316 -20.53 -16.28 33.05
CA ASN A 316 -20.34 -16.44 31.60
C ASN A 316 -20.07 -15.08 30.90
N MET A 317 -20.75 -14.02 31.31
CA MET A 317 -20.48 -12.68 30.84
C MET A 317 -19.07 -12.21 31.23
N ARG A 318 -18.60 -12.52 32.46
CA ARG A 318 -17.24 -12.21 32.92
C ARG A 318 -16.19 -12.94 32.08
N VAL A 319 -16.38 -14.23 31.84
CA VAL A 319 -15.49 -15.05 31.01
C VAL A 319 -15.40 -14.48 29.59
N SER A 320 -16.55 -14.18 28.96
CA SER A 320 -16.58 -13.65 27.59
C SER A 320 -15.95 -12.26 27.48
N LEU A 321 -16.25 -11.33 28.39
CA LEU A 321 -15.64 -10.01 28.37
C LEU A 321 -14.14 -10.06 28.68
N LYS A 322 -13.71 -10.91 29.61
CA LYS A 322 -12.28 -11.12 29.88
C LYS A 322 -11.53 -11.58 28.62
N ALA A 323 -12.14 -12.44 27.81
CA ALA A 323 -11.54 -12.91 26.56
C ALA A 323 -11.47 -11.80 25.48
N CYS A 324 -12.39 -10.84 25.51
CA CYS A 324 -12.41 -9.69 24.57
C CYS A 324 -11.53 -8.53 25.05
N ASN A 325 -11.25 -8.45 26.36
CA ASN A 325 -10.54 -7.34 26.96
C ASN A 325 -9.10 -7.23 26.45
N GLY A 326 -8.66 -6.03 26.13
CA GLY A 326 -7.32 -5.78 25.58
C GLY A 326 -7.20 -5.99 24.07
N SER A 327 -8.32 -6.19 23.36
CA SER A 327 -8.29 -6.30 21.91
C SER A 327 -7.77 -5.00 21.27
N VAL A 328 -6.78 -5.13 20.39
CA VAL A 328 -6.29 -4.07 19.50
C VAL A 328 -6.80 -4.38 18.10
N ILE A 329 -7.48 -3.42 17.50
CA ILE A 329 -8.11 -3.58 16.18
C ILE A 329 -7.40 -2.65 15.21
N GLU A 330 -6.56 -3.23 14.37
CA GLU A 330 -5.76 -2.50 13.39
C GLU A 330 -6.64 -1.80 12.33
N PRO A 331 -6.13 -0.76 11.65
CA PRO A 331 -6.81 -0.12 10.53
C PRO A 331 -7.35 -1.13 9.51
N GLY A 332 -8.62 -1.03 9.16
CA GLY A 332 -9.29 -1.94 8.22
C GLY A 332 -9.50 -3.37 8.71
N ALA A 333 -9.01 -3.74 9.91
CA ALA A 333 -9.17 -5.09 10.44
C ALA A 333 -10.59 -5.36 10.93
N THR A 334 -11.01 -6.63 10.81
CA THR A 334 -12.28 -7.12 11.35
C THR A 334 -12.04 -7.89 12.65
N TRP A 335 -12.74 -7.48 13.70
CA TRP A 335 -12.82 -8.14 14.99
C TRP A 335 -14.06 -9.03 15.05
N SER A 336 -13.97 -10.18 15.70
CA SER A 336 -15.05 -11.15 15.85
C SER A 336 -15.20 -11.56 17.32
N PHE A 337 -16.42 -11.47 17.85
CA PHE A 337 -16.73 -11.88 19.21
C PHE A 337 -16.45 -13.37 19.43
N ASN A 338 -16.97 -14.23 18.54
CA ASN A 338 -16.77 -15.68 18.66
C ASN A 338 -15.29 -16.09 18.51
N LYS A 339 -14.50 -15.35 17.73
CA LYS A 339 -13.06 -15.60 17.64
C LYS A 339 -12.33 -15.28 18.94
N CYS A 340 -12.72 -14.22 19.63
CA CYS A 340 -12.13 -13.83 20.91
C CYS A 340 -12.54 -14.78 22.05
N THR A 341 -13.84 -15.09 22.14
CA THR A 341 -14.41 -15.88 23.25
C THR A 341 -14.18 -17.39 23.12
N GLY A 342 -13.88 -17.86 21.90
CA GLY A 342 -13.85 -19.28 21.59
C GLY A 342 -15.24 -19.90 21.63
N ASN A 343 -15.29 -21.23 21.69
CA ASN A 343 -16.55 -21.97 21.75
C ASN A 343 -17.22 -21.82 23.11
N SER A 344 -18.19 -20.92 23.20
CA SER A 344 -18.93 -20.61 24.41
C SER A 344 -19.81 -21.76 24.93
N ASN A 345 -19.93 -22.88 24.20
CA ASN A 345 -20.64 -24.08 24.61
C ASN A 345 -19.71 -25.09 25.34
N LEU A 346 -18.48 -24.69 25.69
CA LEU A 346 -17.51 -25.57 26.35
C LEU A 346 -17.22 -25.12 27.79
N GLU A 347 -17.48 -26.00 28.74
CA GLU A 347 -17.11 -25.82 30.16
C GLU A 347 -15.59 -25.69 30.35
N SER A 348 -14.80 -26.34 29.49
CA SER A 348 -13.33 -26.28 29.54
C SER A 348 -12.78 -24.86 29.32
N LEU A 349 -13.56 -23.94 28.74
CA LEU A 349 -13.23 -22.52 28.59
C LEU A 349 -13.75 -21.66 29.75
N GLY A 350 -14.33 -22.27 30.79
CA GLY A 350 -14.84 -21.59 31.97
C GLY A 350 -16.33 -21.25 31.92
N TYR A 351 -17.02 -21.55 30.80
CA TYR A 351 -18.45 -21.33 30.71
C TYR A 351 -19.26 -22.30 31.51
N LYS A 352 -20.39 -21.86 32.09
CA LYS A 352 -21.25 -22.62 33.01
C LYS A 352 -22.65 -22.75 32.43
N PRO A 353 -23.43 -23.77 32.89
CA PRO A 353 -24.85 -23.87 32.56
C PRO A 353 -25.64 -22.66 33.11
N ALA A 354 -26.39 -22.00 32.22
CA ALA A 354 -27.30 -20.90 32.53
C ALA A 354 -28.43 -20.85 31.52
N GLY A 355 -29.40 -19.92 31.70
CA GLY A 355 -30.53 -19.79 30.80
C GLY A 355 -30.12 -19.43 29.37
N VAL A 356 -30.58 -20.20 28.40
CA VAL A 356 -30.46 -19.98 26.97
C VAL A 356 -31.85 -19.97 26.32
N ILE A 357 -31.95 -19.39 25.13
CA ILE A 357 -33.12 -19.54 24.28
C ILE A 357 -32.76 -20.54 23.18
N SER A 358 -33.31 -21.74 23.26
CA SER A 358 -33.11 -22.80 22.26
C SER A 358 -34.43 -23.11 21.56
N ASN A 359 -34.44 -23.09 20.21
CA ASN A 359 -35.63 -23.39 19.41
C ASN A 359 -36.87 -22.57 19.82
N GLY A 360 -36.69 -21.33 20.25
CA GLY A 360 -37.77 -20.45 20.70
C GLY A 360 -38.37 -20.83 22.04
N LYS A 361 -37.63 -21.50 22.92
CA LYS A 361 -38.02 -21.86 24.31
C LYS A 361 -36.87 -21.55 25.26
N SER A 362 -37.24 -21.18 26.49
CA SER A 362 -36.26 -21.07 27.56
C SER A 362 -35.74 -22.47 27.92
N ASP A 363 -34.43 -22.64 27.96
CA ASP A 363 -33.71 -23.86 28.28
C ASP A 363 -32.47 -23.55 29.10
N ILE A 364 -31.79 -24.55 29.61
CA ILE A 364 -30.49 -24.42 30.27
C ILE A 364 -29.41 -24.98 29.36
N GLY A 365 -28.43 -24.12 29.03
CA GLY A 365 -27.27 -24.50 28.20
C GLY A 365 -26.00 -23.85 28.71
N ILE A 366 -24.84 -24.43 28.32
CA ILE A 366 -23.54 -23.84 28.64
C ILE A 366 -23.41 -22.49 27.93
N GLY A 367 -22.84 -21.47 28.58
CA GLY A 367 -22.63 -20.15 27.98
C GLY A 367 -23.86 -19.25 28.00
N GLY A 368 -24.97 -19.63 28.64
CA GLY A 368 -26.15 -18.78 28.75
C GLY A 368 -25.81 -17.41 29.37
N GLY A 369 -26.41 -16.33 28.82
CA GLY A 369 -26.20 -14.96 29.24
C GLY A 369 -25.24 -14.15 28.37
N ILE A 370 -24.32 -14.76 27.63
CA ILE A 370 -23.24 -14.03 26.90
C ILE A 370 -23.74 -13.10 25.78
N CYS A 371 -24.97 -13.24 25.29
CA CYS A 371 -25.56 -12.29 24.34
C CYS A 371 -25.70 -10.87 24.94
N GLN A 372 -25.75 -10.75 26.27
CA GLN A 372 -25.67 -9.44 26.91
C GLN A 372 -24.27 -8.83 26.76
N SER A 373 -23.20 -9.64 26.85
CA SER A 373 -21.82 -9.18 26.58
C SER A 373 -21.65 -8.68 25.15
N SER A 374 -22.08 -9.46 24.15
CA SER A 374 -21.99 -9.04 22.74
C SER A 374 -22.86 -7.81 22.45
N SER A 375 -24.04 -7.70 23.04
CA SER A 375 -24.90 -6.51 22.89
C SER A 375 -24.32 -5.25 23.55
N THR A 376 -23.64 -5.41 24.70
CA THR A 376 -22.95 -4.30 25.36
C THR A 376 -21.78 -3.80 24.52
N ILE A 377 -20.96 -4.75 23.97
CA ILE A 377 -19.87 -4.42 23.04
C ILE A 377 -20.42 -3.74 21.77
N TYR A 378 -21.49 -4.26 21.19
CA TYR A 378 -22.12 -3.69 20.01
C TYR A 378 -22.53 -2.24 20.21
N ASN A 379 -23.18 -1.93 21.36
CA ASN A 379 -23.61 -0.57 21.68
C ASN A 379 -22.44 0.39 21.89
N ALA A 380 -21.36 -0.04 22.53
CA ALA A 380 -20.14 0.75 22.64
C ALA A 380 -19.50 0.95 21.25
N ALA A 381 -19.39 -0.13 20.47
CA ALA A 381 -18.75 -0.12 19.16
C ALA A 381 -19.43 0.83 18.15
N VAL A 382 -20.76 0.82 18.06
CA VAL A 382 -21.48 1.71 17.13
C VAL A 382 -21.31 3.18 17.51
N ARG A 383 -21.14 3.49 18.80
CA ARG A 383 -20.85 4.84 19.31
C ARG A 383 -19.37 5.22 19.18
N ALA A 384 -18.49 4.24 18.99
CA ALA A 384 -17.08 4.45 18.65
C ALA A 384 -16.82 4.48 17.14
N ASN A 385 -17.86 4.55 16.33
CA ASN A 385 -17.79 4.53 14.86
C ASN A 385 -17.26 3.24 14.25
N MET A 386 -17.28 2.11 14.95
CA MET A 386 -16.96 0.82 14.33
C MET A 386 -17.98 0.48 13.24
N LYS A 387 -17.53 -0.08 12.13
CA LYS A 387 -18.41 -0.59 11.08
C LYS A 387 -18.94 -1.97 11.48
N VAL A 388 -20.23 -2.17 11.32
CA VAL A 388 -20.89 -3.44 11.60
C VAL A 388 -20.83 -4.33 10.36
N GLU A 389 -20.08 -5.43 10.44
CA GLU A 389 -19.96 -6.39 9.33
C GLU A 389 -20.97 -7.54 9.47
N GLU A 390 -21.21 -8.00 10.70
CA GLU A 390 -22.17 -9.06 11.00
C GLU A 390 -22.82 -8.80 12.36
N ARG A 391 -24.15 -8.83 12.39
CA ARG A 391 -24.94 -8.68 13.62
C ARG A 391 -26.34 -9.24 13.42
N TYR A 392 -26.83 -9.95 14.40
CA TYR A 392 -28.18 -10.53 14.43
C TYR A 392 -28.96 -10.02 15.63
N CYS A 393 -30.26 -9.76 15.49
CA CYS A 393 -31.14 -9.51 16.64
C CYS A 393 -31.66 -10.83 17.22
N HIS A 394 -32.09 -10.79 18.47
CA HIS A 394 -32.79 -11.93 19.08
C HIS A 394 -34.17 -12.15 18.44
N LYS A 395 -34.72 -13.33 18.66
CA LYS A 395 -36.11 -13.63 18.31
C LYS A 395 -37.09 -12.72 19.09
N TRP A 396 -36.81 -12.49 20.39
CA TRP A 396 -37.55 -11.58 21.26
C TRP A 396 -36.64 -10.44 21.70
N ALA A 397 -37.19 -9.21 21.76
CA ALA A 397 -36.39 -8.06 22.17
C ALA A 397 -35.84 -8.24 23.59
N SER A 398 -34.56 -7.96 23.77
CA SER A 398 -33.90 -7.95 25.06
C SER A 398 -34.31 -6.73 25.89
N SER A 399 -34.28 -6.85 27.23
CA SER A 399 -34.58 -5.76 28.14
C SER A 399 -33.37 -4.93 28.56
N TYR A 400 -32.16 -5.40 28.28
CA TYR A 400 -30.91 -4.81 28.76
C TYR A 400 -30.30 -3.76 27.80
N VAL A 401 -30.81 -3.63 26.57
CA VAL A 401 -30.42 -2.59 25.60
C VAL A 401 -31.65 -2.02 24.88
N PRO A 402 -31.55 -0.86 24.20
CA PRO A 402 -32.65 -0.34 23.39
C PRO A 402 -33.05 -1.33 22.29
N THR A 403 -34.34 -1.37 21.99
CA THR A 403 -34.88 -2.28 20.99
C THR A 403 -34.31 -1.96 19.59
N GLY A 404 -33.78 -2.97 18.91
CA GLY A 404 -33.06 -2.82 17.65
C GLY A 404 -31.55 -2.69 17.80
N LEU A 405 -31.05 -2.66 19.04
CA LEU A 405 -29.61 -2.50 19.34
C LEU A 405 -29.03 -3.68 20.16
N ASP A 406 -29.69 -4.82 20.16
CA ASP A 406 -29.15 -6.08 20.66
C ASP A 406 -28.29 -6.80 19.64
N ALA A 407 -27.40 -7.65 20.07
CA ALA A 407 -26.57 -8.51 19.21
C ALA A 407 -26.53 -9.92 19.79
N THR A 408 -27.26 -10.85 19.16
CA THR A 408 -27.23 -12.26 19.55
C THR A 408 -26.06 -12.98 18.90
N ILE A 409 -25.49 -13.91 19.63
CA ILE A 409 -24.42 -14.80 19.14
C ILE A 409 -24.77 -16.27 19.41
N ASP A 410 -24.27 -17.12 18.54
CA ASP A 410 -24.30 -18.57 18.70
C ASP A 410 -23.05 -19.14 18.04
N TYR A 411 -22.17 -19.74 18.82
CA TYR A 411 -20.86 -20.16 18.32
C TYR A 411 -21.01 -21.12 17.13
N GLY A 412 -20.37 -20.74 16.01
CA GLY A 412 -20.41 -21.48 14.77
C GLY A 412 -21.58 -21.11 13.84
N ASN A 413 -22.61 -20.38 14.32
CA ASN A 413 -23.78 -20.00 13.55
C ASN A 413 -23.98 -18.50 13.44
N LEU A 414 -23.94 -17.75 14.54
CA LEU A 414 -24.18 -16.32 14.62
C LEU A 414 -23.02 -15.64 15.32
N ASP A 415 -22.50 -14.57 14.76
CA ASP A 415 -21.37 -13.80 15.30
C ASP A 415 -21.68 -12.32 15.37
N LEU A 416 -20.94 -11.59 16.19
CA LEU A 416 -20.80 -10.15 16.11
C LEU A 416 -19.42 -9.84 15.50
N LYS A 417 -19.43 -9.30 14.29
CA LYS A 417 -18.20 -8.86 13.61
C LYS A 417 -18.25 -7.36 13.39
N LEU A 418 -17.17 -6.73 13.77
CA LEU A 418 -16.97 -5.29 13.71
C LEU A 418 -15.66 -5.01 12.99
N SER A 419 -15.61 -4.00 12.12
CA SER A 419 -14.35 -3.57 11.51
C SER A 419 -14.01 -2.15 11.88
N ASN A 420 -12.71 -1.87 11.94
CA ASN A 420 -12.18 -0.54 12.17
C ASN A 420 -12.12 0.23 10.84
N PRO A 421 -12.98 1.23 10.61
CA PRO A 421 -12.99 1.97 9.36
C PRO A 421 -11.98 3.11 9.29
N THR A 422 -11.15 3.29 10.33
CA THR A 422 -10.21 4.41 10.45
C THR A 422 -8.80 4.01 10.04
N ASP A 423 -7.95 5.00 9.83
CA ASP A 423 -6.51 4.80 9.54
C ASP A 423 -5.67 4.58 10.82
N TYR A 424 -6.31 4.46 11.98
CA TYR A 424 -5.65 4.38 13.29
C TYR A 424 -6.13 3.15 14.06
N GLN A 425 -5.31 2.68 15.00
CA GLN A 425 -5.67 1.59 15.90
C GLN A 425 -6.87 1.95 16.78
N MET A 426 -7.74 0.97 17.02
CA MET A 426 -8.81 1.06 18.02
C MET A 426 -8.59 0.01 19.11
N PHE A 427 -8.99 0.33 20.33
CA PHE A 427 -8.69 -0.46 21.52
C PHE A 427 -9.97 -0.71 22.30
N LEU A 428 -10.21 -1.97 22.66
CA LEU A 428 -11.36 -2.41 23.43
C LEU A 428 -10.93 -2.78 24.86
N GLU A 429 -11.49 -2.09 25.86
CA GLU A 429 -11.40 -2.52 27.24
C GLU A 429 -12.79 -2.88 27.78
N CYS A 430 -12.89 -4.00 28.47
CA CYS A 430 -14.17 -4.45 29.02
C CYS A 430 -13.99 -5.37 30.23
N LYS A 431 -14.93 -5.27 31.18
CA LYS A 431 -14.95 -6.07 32.41
C LYS A 431 -16.35 -6.18 33.00
N VAL A 432 -16.51 -7.05 33.99
CA VAL A 432 -17.72 -7.12 34.82
C VAL A 432 -17.35 -6.82 36.26
N VAL A 433 -17.99 -5.83 36.85
CA VAL A 433 -17.83 -5.44 38.26
C VAL A 433 -19.21 -5.40 38.91
N ASP A 434 -19.40 -6.10 40.01
CA ASP A 434 -20.66 -6.15 40.79
C ASP A 434 -21.91 -6.39 39.92
N GLY A 435 -21.77 -7.28 38.92
CA GLY A 435 -22.83 -7.60 37.97
C GLY A 435 -23.04 -6.57 36.86
N THR A 436 -22.31 -5.47 36.84
CA THR A 436 -22.35 -4.48 35.76
C THR A 436 -21.26 -4.78 34.73
N LEU A 437 -21.64 -4.84 33.46
CA LEU A 437 -20.78 -4.99 32.31
C LEU A 437 -20.34 -3.62 31.84
N TYR A 438 -19.06 -3.35 31.82
CA TYR A 438 -18.46 -2.11 31.31
C TYR A 438 -17.71 -2.41 30.03
N VAL A 439 -17.96 -1.63 28.98
CA VAL A 439 -17.30 -1.74 27.70
C VAL A 439 -16.93 -0.35 27.18
N SER A 440 -15.65 -0.14 26.91
CA SER A 440 -15.13 1.12 26.39
C SER A 440 -14.28 0.89 25.16
N PHE A 441 -14.39 1.82 24.20
CA PHE A 441 -13.53 1.91 23.04
C PHE A 441 -12.67 3.17 23.09
N TRP A 442 -11.39 2.98 22.89
CA TRP A 442 -10.40 4.04 22.71
C TRP A 442 -9.96 4.10 21.27
N GLY A 443 -9.63 5.28 20.77
CA GLY A 443 -9.14 5.43 19.41
C GLY A 443 -8.89 6.89 19.05
N TRP A 444 -8.54 7.12 17.80
CA TRP A 444 -8.29 8.46 17.30
C TRP A 444 -9.60 9.26 17.20
N LYS A 445 -9.63 10.43 17.83
CA LYS A 445 -10.79 11.33 17.76
C LYS A 445 -11.03 11.84 16.34
N SER A 446 -12.28 12.00 15.97
CA SER A 446 -12.66 12.56 14.68
C SER A 446 -12.65 14.09 14.71
N ASP A 447 -12.26 14.71 13.59
CA ASP A 447 -12.46 16.15 13.37
C ASP A 447 -13.87 16.48 12.85
N SER A 448 -14.61 15.47 12.39
CA SER A 448 -15.93 15.63 11.75
C SER A 448 -17.09 15.62 12.74
N TYR A 449 -16.91 15.02 13.93
CA TYR A 449 -17.93 14.92 14.97
C TYR A 449 -17.28 14.82 16.35
N ASP A 450 -18.04 15.20 17.38
CA ASP A 450 -17.60 15.13 18.78
C ASP A 450 -18.24 13.95 19.52
N LEU A 451 -19.44 13.53 19.08
CA LEU A 451 -20.27 12.56 19.76
C LEU A 451 -21.07 11.73 18.75
N ILE A 452 -21.21 10.44 19.03
CA ILE A 452 -22.14 9.55 18.33
C ILE A 452 -23.18 9.04 19.32
N MET A 453 -24.45 9.31 19.03
CA MET A 453 -25.60 8.74 19.74
C MET A 453 -26.30 7.67 18.89
N THR A 454 -27.27 7.00 19.47
CA THR A 454 -28.14 6.09 18.74
C THR A 454 -29.59 6.54 18.83
N ARG A 455 -30.36 6.23 17.79
CA ARG A 455 -31.78 6.48 17.67
C ARG A 455 -32.45 5.22 17.11
N ASN A 456 -33.65 4.88 17.61
CA ASN A 456 -34.44 3.79 17.08
C ASN A 456 -35.88 4.23 16.83
N LYS A 457 -36.57 3.51 15.96
CA LYS A 457 -37.97 3.78 15.61
C LYS A 457 -38.70 2.49 15.26
N LEU A 458 -39.86 2.30 15.85
CA LEU A 458 -40.81 1.29 15.43
C LEU A 458 -41.30 1.62 14.00
N THR A 459 -41.12 0.71 13.06
CA THR A 459 -41.51 0.93 11.65
C THR A 459 -42.66 0.07 11.18
N ASP A 460 -42.85 -1.09 11.83
CA ASP A 460 -43.95 -1.99 11.54
C ASP A 460 -44.38 -2.70 12.83
N ARG A 461 -45.69 -2.91 12.96
CA ARG A 461 -46.31 -3.65 14.06
C ARG A 461 -47.34 -4.60 13.50
N GLY A 462 -46.86 -5.76 13.03
CA GLY A 462 -47.68 -6.87 12.56
C GLY A 462 -48.39 -7.61 13.70
N GLY A 463 -49.22 -8.61 13.37
CA GLY A 463 -49.97 -9.39 14.36
C GLY A 463 -49.09 -10.23 15.28
N SER A 464 -48.08 -10.92 14.73
CA SER A 464 -47.18 -11.82 15.46
C SER A 464 -45.75 -11.30 15.59
N SER A 465 -45.42 -10.15 14.98
CA SER A 465 -44.07 -9.58 14.99
C SER A 465 -44.11 -8.05 14.92
N TYR A 466 -42.98 -7.42 15.24
CA TYR A 466 -42.78 -5.99 15.05
C TYR A 466 -41.35 -5.70 14.61
N THR A 467 -41.18 -4.64 13.83
CA THR A 467 -39.87 -4.26 13.27
C THR A 467 -39.45 -2.89 13.77
N VAL A 468 -38.21 -2.81 14.18
CA VAL A 468 -37.57 -1.58 14.65
C VAL A 468 -36.36 -1.29 13.77
N LYS A 469 -36.24 -0.07 13.28
CA LYS A 469 -35.04 0.46 12.64
C LYS A 469 -34.19 1.22 13.65
N ALA A 470 -32.88 1.11 13.51
CA ALA A 470 -31.93 1.83 14.34
C ALA A 470 -30.93 2.62 13.48
N TRP A 471 -30.43 3.70 14.05
CA TRP A 471 -29.42 4.56 13.44
C TRP A 471 -28.37 4.94 14.46
N ARG A 472 -27.13 5.17 14.03
CA ARG A 472 -26.18 6.02 14.74
C ARG A 472 -26.28 7.43 14.18
N VAL A 473 -26.11 8.41 15.05
CA VAL A 473 -26.32 9.84 14.77
C VAL A 473 -25.10 10.59 15.23
N TYR A 474 -24.49 11.34 14.34
CA TYR A 474 -23.27 12.08 14.58
C TYR A 474 -23.59 13.52 14.97
N TYR A 475 -22.95 13.99 16.02
CA TYR A 475 -23.09 15.35 16.52
C TYR A 475 -21.77 16.10 16.47
N LYS A 476 -21.84 17.39 16.09
CA LYS A 476 -20.74 18.35 16.16
C LYS A 476 -21.26 19.63 16.80
N ASP A 477 -20.57 20.13 17.86
CA ASP A 477 -20.99 21.30 18.61
C ASP A 477 -22.48 21.24 19.05
N GLY A 478 -22.92 20.07 19.49
CA GLY A 478 -24.29 19.81 19.96
C GLY A 478 -25.38 19.75 18.87
N LYS A 479 -24.99 19.77 17.58
CA LYS A 479 -25.90 19.66 16.44
C LYS A 479 -25.72 18.35 15.71
N GLU A 480 -26.85 17.74 15.28
CA GLU A 480 -26.82 16.58 14.39
C GLU A 480 -26.22 17.01 13.03
N VAL A 481 -25.15 16.34 12.61
CA VAL A 481 -24.45 16.63 11.36
C VAL A 481 -24.60 15.50 10.35
N ASP A 482 -24.82 14.25 10.80
CA ASP A 482 -25.04 13.10 9.95
C ASP A 482 -25.75 11.97 10.70
N SER A 483 -26.31 11.01 9.97
CA SER A 483 -26.87 9.78 10.55
C SER A 483 -26.72 8.60 9.60
N GLU A 484 -26.39 7.44 10.15
CA GLU A 484 -26.20 6.20 9.41
C GLU A 484 -27.13 5.10 9.92
N SER A 485 -27.76 4.36 9.00
CA SER A 485 -28.64 3.26 9.36
C SER A 485 -27.83 2.05 9.87
N LEU A 486 -28.21 1.55 11.04
CA LEU A 486 -27.73 0.28 11.61
C LEU A 486 -28.61 -0.92 11.21
N GLY A 487 -29.55 -0.70 10.28
CA GLY A 487 -30.44 -1.72 9.77
C GLY A 487 -31.76 -1.85 10.52
N SER A 488 -32.47 -2.97 10.25
CA SER A 488 -33.76 -3.30 10.84
C SER A 488 -33.67 -4.58 11.65
N SER A 489 -34.40 -4.64 12.74
CA SER A 489 -34.54 -5.81 13.61
C SER A 489 -36.01 -6.17 13.72
N THR A 490 -36.36 -7.44 13.45
CA THR A 490 -37.71 -7.94 13.57
C THR A 490 -37.80 -8.91 14.74
N TYR A 491 -38.74 -8.66 15.64
CA TYR A 491 -38.95 -9.45 16.86
C TYR A 491 -40.32 -10.10 16.84
N ASP A 492 -40.39 -11.29 17.38
CA ASP A 492 -41.64 -11.98 17.65
C ASP A 492 -42.38 -11.32 18.83
N SER A 493 -43.68 -11.13 18.72
CA SER A 493 -44.53 -10.54 19.75
C SER A 493 -45.28 -11.58 20.60
N GLU A 494 -45.01 -12.89 20.46
CA GLU A 494 -45.64 -13.95 21.24
C GLU A 494 -45.49 -13.74 22.76
N ASN A 495 -44.33 -13.24 23.20
CA ASN A 495 -44.04 -12.91 24.61
C ASN A 495 -44.31 -11.45 24.96
N GLY A 496 -45.12 -10.77 24.16
CA GLY A 496 -45.44 -9.35 24.34
C GLY A 496 -44.56 -8.43 23.48
N TYR A 497 -44.99 -7.19 23.43
CA TYR A 497 -44.29 -6.11 22.73
C TYR A 497 -43.37 -5.36 23.70
N VAL A 498 -42.11 -5.30 23.36
CA VAL A 498 -41.10 -4.53 24.12
C VAL A 498 -40.47 -3.48 23.23
N PHE A 499 -40.62 -2.22 23.59
CA PHE A 499 -39.90 -1.12 22.94
C PHE A 499 -39.21 -0.26 24.00
N ILE A 500 -37.89 -0.23 23.92
CA ILE A 500 -37.02 0.62 24.74
C ILE A 500 -36.39 1.62 23.78
N ASP A 501 -36.64 2.91 24.07
CA ASP A 501 -36.11 4.02 23.27
C ASP A 501 -34.58 4.09 23.41
N ALA A 502 -33.90 4.40 22.31
CA ALA A 502 -32.46 4.64 22.25
C ALA A 502 -32.10 6.12 22.49
N ALA A 503 -33.08 7.02 22.41
CA ALA A 503 -32.84 8.43 22.70
C ALA A 503 -32.55 8.62 24.20
N ASN A 504 -31.45 9.31 24.49
CA ASN A 504 -31.01 9.57 25.88
C ASN A 504 -30.82 8.28 26.70
N ASP A 505 -30.31 7.23 26.08
CA ASP A 505 -30.03 5.95 26.73
C ASP A 505 -29.03 6.13 27.89
N PRO A 506 -29.45 5.91 29.18
CA PRO A 506 -28.59 6.17 30.33
C PRO A 506 -27.41 5.19 30.47
N ARG A 507 -27.40 4.15 29.66
CA ARG A 507 -26.32 3.13 29.62
C ARG A 507 -25.11 3.60 28.80
N ALA A 508 -25.29 4.58 27.91
CA ALA A 508 -24.19 5.24 27.20
C ALA A 508 -23.60 6.34 28.09
N LYS A 509 -22.30 6.30 28.30
CA LYS A 509 -21.57 7.29 29.09
C LYS A 509 -20.58 8.03 28.20
N TYR A 510 -20.43 9.32 28.46
CA TYR A 510 -19.61 10.22 27.66
C TYR A 510 -18.81 11.17 28.56
N GLY A 511 -17.58 11.47 28.15
CA GLY A 511 -16.73 12.43 28.86
C GLY A 511 -16.56 12.11 30.36
N ASP A 512 -16.79 13.10 31.22
CA ASP A 512 -16.60 13.01 32.67
C ASP A 512 -17.61 12.09 33.38
N ASP A 513 -18.70 11.69 32.71
CA ASP A 513 -19.70 10.75 33.25
C ASP A 513 -19.19 9.30 33.26
N VAL A 514 -18.03 9.03 32.64
CA VAL A 514 -17.43 7.70 32.59
C VAL A 514 -16.71 7.43 33.89
N ASN A 515 -17.39 6.72 34.80
CA ASN A 515 -16.80 6.22 36.04
C ASN A 515 -16.80 4.69 36.02
N VAL A 516 -15.74 4.09 35.47
CA VAL A 516 -15.52 2.65 35.50
C VAL A 516 -14.80 2.30 36.79
N PRO A 517 -15.43 1.60 37.75
CA PRO A 517 -14.80 1.27 39.02
C PRO A 517 -13.47 0.54 38.83
N ASP A 518 -12.48 0.96 39.60
CA ASP A 518 -11.13 0.40 39.55
C ASP A 518 -11.07 -0.88 40.42
N GLU A 519 -11.54 -2.02 39.90
CA GLU A 519 -11.22 -3.31 40.53
C GLU A 519 -9.79 -3.67 40.19
N THR A 520 -8.86 -3.38 41.09
CA THR A 520 -7.45 -3.73 40.99
C THR A 520 -6.69 -3.08 39.81
N ALA A 521 -6.46 -1.77 39.88
CA ALA A 521 -5.24 -1.24 39.28
C ALA A 521 -4.07 -1.99 39.94
N PRO A 522 -3.10 -2.57 39.19
CA PRO A 522 -1.84 -2.96 39.79
C PRO A 522 -1.31 -1.72 40.54
N THR A 523 -1.11 -1.83 41.84
CA THR A 523 -0.45 -0.78 42.60
C THR A 523 0.92 -0.61 41.97
N ASP A 524 1.17 0.57 41.37
CA ASP A 524 2.48 1.00 40.87
C ASP A 524 3.41 1.22 42.11
N ASP A 525 3.81 0.14 42.79
CA ASP A 525 4.78 0.16 43.89
C ASP A 525 6.19 -0.29 43.43
N ASP A 526 6.50 -0.21 42.13
CA ASP A 526 7.83 -0.59 41.61
C ASP A 526 8.50 0.53 40.79
N ASP A 527 8.40 1.78 41.21
CA ASP A 527 9.24 2.85 40.66
C ASP A 527 9.86 3.72 41.79
N ASN A 528 10.59 3.07 42.71
CA ASN A 528 11.55 3.76 43.56
C ASN A 528 12.73 2.87 43.93
N SER A 529 13.64 2.67 42.99
CA SER A 529 15.04 2.27 43.30
C SER A 529 16.01 3.18 42.62
N SER A 530 16.12 4.39 43.16
CA SER A 530 17.32 5.20 42.97
C SER A 530 18.32 4.87 44.08
N SER A 531 19.37 4.19 43.70
CA SER A 531 20.74 4.25 44.21
C SER A 531 20.98 4.87 45.59
N SER A 532 21.45 4.08 46.54
CA SER A 532 22.56 4.45 47.42
C SER A 532 23.33 3.22 47.84
N SER A 533 24.57 3.19 47.43
CA SER A 533 25.64 2.32 47.90
C SER A 533 25.91 2.51 49.38
N SER A 534 25.92 1.44 50.16
CA SER A 534 26.86 1.32 51.27
C SER A 534 27.06 -0.12 51.67
N SER A 535 28.29 -0.50 51.62
CA SER A 535 28.91 -1.74 52.08
C SER A 535 28.74 -1.98 53.58
N SER A 536 28.40 -3.23 53.96
CA SER A 536 29.02 -3.84 55.14
C SER A 536 28.86 -5.38 55.13
N GLN A 537 30.00 -6.04 55.15
CA GLN A 537 30.21 -7.46 55.39
C GLN A 537 29.83 -7.85 56.84
N SER A 538 29.25 -9.00 57.07
CA SER A 538 29.67 -9.98 58.13
C SER A 538 28.88 -11.24 57.94
N SER A 539 29.42 -12.27 57.67
CA SER A 539 29.99 -13.56 58.07
C SER A 539 29.18 -14.37 59.09
N TYR A 540 29.17 -15.71 58.78
CA TYR A 540 28.95 -16.90 59.64
C TYR A 540 27.51 -17.25 59.96
N SER A 541 27.04 -18.51 59.94
CA SER A 541 27.62 -19.90 59.83
C SER A 541 26.48 -20.89 59.74
N GLU A 542 26.62 -21.97 59.00
CA GLU A 542 25.90 -23.20 59.20
C GLU A 542 26.24 -23.86 60.55
N PRO A 543 25.39 -24.73 61.13
CA PRO A 543 25.72 -26.13 61.06
C PRO A 543 24.55 -27.13 60.94
N SER A 544 24.77 -28.10 60.15
CA SER A 544 24.63 -29.57 60.13
C SER A 544 23.82 -30.34 61.19
N HIS A 545 23.12 -31.37 60.62
CA HIS A 545 22.83 -32.72 61.11
C HIS A 545 21.84 -32.95 62.26
N SER A 546 20.80 -33.76 62.06
CA SER A 546 20.88 -35.21 62.28
C SER A 546 19.55 -35.89 62.03
N SER A 547 19.68 -37.07 61.51
CA SER A 547 18.78 -38.18 61.30
C SER A 547 18.05 -38.71 62.54
N SER A 548 16.83 -39.28 62.34
CA SER A 548 16.42 -40.61 62.84
C SER A 548 14.91 -40.80 62.57
N SER A 549 14.46 -41.68 61.72
CA SER A 549 14.09 -43.12 61.80
C SER A 549 12.96 -43.47 62.78
N SER A 550 12.05 -44.24 62.20
CA SER A 550 11.18 -45.25 62.71
C SER A 550 9.70 -44.86 62.86
N SER A 551 8.84 -45.48 62.17
CA SER A 551 8.29 -46.83 62.03
C SER A 551 6.82 -46.88 62.43
N SER A 552 6.01 -47.44 61.52
CA SER A 552 4.85 -48.34 61.73
C SER A 552 3.67 -47.81 62.58
N SER A 553 2.42 -47.93 62.15
CA SER A 553 1.68 -49.14 61.75
C SER A 553 0.20 -48.81 61.53
N LYS A 554 -0.39 -49.41 60.51
CA LYS A 554 -1.70 -50.11 60.45
C LYS A 554 -2.92 -49.63 61.23
N GLY A 555 -4.02 -49.75 60.52
CA GLY A 555 -5.34 -50.17 61.00
C GLY A 555 -6.45 -49.33 60.35
N ASP A 556 -7.05 -49.84 59.36
CA ASP A 556 -8.32 -50.52 59.12
C ASP A 556 -9.60 -49.77 59.54
N GLU A 557 -10.46 -49.68 58.52
CA GLU A 557 -11.93 -49.91 58.52
C GLU A 557 -12.83 -48.86 59.24
N HIS A 558 -13.59 -48.08 58.49
CA HIS A 558 -14.99 -48.36 58.13
C HIS A 558 -15.41 -47.35 57.02
#